data_109e4651b79a809f0b980237f4784495
#
_entry.id   109e4651b79a809f0b980237f4784495
#
_cell.length_a   1.000
_cell.length_b   1.000
_cell.length_c   1.000
_cell.angle_alpha   90.00
_cell.angle_beta   90.00
_cell.angle_gamma   90.00
#
_symmetry.space_group_name_H-M   'P 1'
#
loop_
_entity.id
_entity.type
_entity.pdbx_description
1 polymer ?
#
loop_
_entity_poly.entity_id
_entity_poly.type
_entity_poly.pdbx_seq_one_letter_code
_entity_poly.pdbx_strand_id
1 'polypeptide(L)'
;MKIEKSGLEFKTMRTRAKICGITRIQDINSVVHAGADAIGLVFYPLSPRNVSIAEAENLVQHIPAYVQVVGLFVNASADDIAAVLKQVPLDILQFHGDETPLQCQQIAQQVGRRWYKAIQVKPDLNVLDAIKSYQQAGASAVLLDAWHPELKGGTGHSFDWSKFPKLDIPLILAGGLNPANIEDAIQTTQAYAVDVSGGVESAKGIKDQQLIEHFMQGVQRGSAKYKSQ
;
A
#
# COMPACT_ATOMS: atom_id res chain seq x y z
N MET A 1 30.80 -10.55 -14.19
CA MET A 1 29.72 -11.43 -14.66
C MET A 1 28.43 -10.60 -14.58
N LYS A 2 27.94 -10.04 -15.69
CA LYS A 2 26.69 -9.31 -15.72
C LYS A 2 25.57 -10.35 -15.62
N ILE A 3 24.83 -10.35 -14.50
CA ILE A 3 23.58 -11.08 -14.40
C ILE A 3 22.57 -10.28 -15.24
N GLU A 4 22.30 -10.74 -16.44
CA GLU A 4 21.13 -10.27 -17.20
C GLU A 4 19.91 -10.62 -16.35
N LYS A 5 19.24 -9.60 -15.82
CA LYS A 5 17.92 -9.75 -15.25
C LYS A 5 16.97 -10.05 -16.40
N SER A 6 16.79 -11.34 -16.70
CA SER A 6 15.66 -11.79 -17.54
C SER A 6 14.41 -11.18 -16.95
N GLY A 7 13.63 -10.46 -17.76
CA GLY A 7 12.41 -9.79 -17.32
C GLY A 7 11.47 -10.78 -16.62
N LEU A 8 11.39 -10.69 -15.31
CA LEU A 8 10.36 -11.38 -14.56
C LEU A 8 9.07 -10.62 -14.82
N GLU A 9 8.24 -11.15 -15.73
CA GLU A 9 6.85 -10.75 -15.80
C GLU A 9 6.19 -11.15 -14.46
N PHE A 10 5.85 -10.14 -13.63
CA PHE A 10 5.06 -10.37 -12.42
C PHE A 10 3.60 -10.65 -12.78
N LYS A 11 3.38 -11.68 -13.58
CA LYS A 11 2.05 -12.15 -13.93
C LYS A 11 1.45 -12.85 -12.71
N THR A 12 0.64 -12.14 -11.96
CA THR A 12 0.08 -12.67 -10.72
C THR A 12 -1.20 -13.45 -11.00
N MET A 13 -1.36 -14.58 -10.32
CA MET A 13 -2.60 -15.38 -10.35
C MET A 13 -3.76 -14.70 -9.59
N ARG A 14 -3.47 -13.71 -8.76
CA ARG A 14 -4.42 -12.88 -8.02
C ARG A 14 -3.82 -11.54 -7.63
N THR A 15 -4.63 -10.53 -7.48
CA THR A 15 -4.26 -9.26 -6.85
C THR A 15 -4.13 -9.45 -5.34
N ARG A 16 -3.10 -8.87 -4.74
CA ARG A 16 -2.90 -8.81 -3.28
C ARG A 16 -3.63 -7.62 -2.70
N ALA A 17 -3.96 -7.68 -1.40
CA ALA A 17 -4.66 -6.60 -0.72
C ALA A 17 -3.96 -6.21 0.57
N LYS A 18 -3.77 -4.89 0.77
CA LYS A 18 -3.33 -4.29 2.02
C LYS A 18 -4.45 -3.44 2.60
N ILE A 19 -4.67 -3.57 3.92
CA ILE A 19 -5.56 -2.69 4.68
C ILE A 19 -4.67 -1.75 5.52
N CYS A 20 -4.70 -0.46 5.20
CA CYS A 20 -3.81 0.54 5.77
C CYS A 20 -4.45 1.34 6.90
N GLY A 21 -3.65 1.75 7.90
CA GLY A 21 -4.10 2.60 9.00
C GLY A 21 -4.87 1.84 10.06
N ILE A 22 -4.33 0.71 10.51
CA ILE A 22 -4.86 -0.08 11.62
C ILE A 22 -4.42 0.57 12.93
N THR A 23 -5.37 0.78 13.84
CA THR A 23 -5.15 1.39 15.16
C THR A 23 -5.70 0.56 16.31
N ARG A 24 -6.42 -0.56 16.02
CA ARG A 24 -7.11 -1.36 17.03
C ARG A 24 -6.92 -2.85 16.78
N ILE A 25 -6.84 -3.65 17.86
CA ILE A 25 -6.67 -5.11 17.78
C ILE A 25 -7.87 -5.77 17.08
N GLN A 26 -9.10 -5.33 17.36
CA GLN A 26 -10.28 -5.88 16.68
C GLN A 26 -10.24 -5.70 15.16
N ASP A 27 -9.64 -4.61 14.68
CA ASP A 27 -9.48 -4.38 13.24
C ASP A 27 -8.48 -5.37 12.62
N ILE A 28 -7.43 -5.76 13.36
CA ILE A 28 -6.50 -6.82 12.93
C ILE A 28 -7.25 -8.13 12.71
N ASN A 29 -8.08 -8.53 13.66
CA ASN A 29 -8.86 -9.77 13.55
C ASN A 29 -9.75 -9.76 12.30
N SER A 30 -10.44 -8.65 12.04
CA SER A 30 -11.29 -8.50 10.85
C SER A 30 -10.49 -8.59 9.55
N VAL A 31 -9.32 -7.93 9.49
CA VAL A 31 -8.41 -7.94 8.33
C VAL A 31 -7.85 -9.31 8.04
N VAL A 32 -7.37 -9.99 9.09
CA VAL A 32 -6.81 -11.35 8.99
C VAL A 32 -7.88 -12.36 8.58
N HIS A 33 -9.07 -12.29 9.20
CA HIS A 33 -10.18 -13.18 8.87
C HIS A 33 -10.65 -13.02 7.41
N ALA A 34 -10.68 -11.78 6.93
CA ALA A 34 -11.04 -11.48 5.54
C ALA A 34 -9.96 -11.89 4.52
N GLY A 35 -8.77 -12.31 4.96
CA GLY A 35 -7.69 -12.84 4.12
C GLY A 35 -6.85 -11.78 3.42
N ALA A 36 -6.65 -10.61 4.02
CA ALA A 36 -5.73 -9.61 3.50
C ALA A 36 -4.26 -10.09 3.61
N ASP A 37 -3.42 -9.65 2.66
CA ASP A 37 -2.01 -10.02 2.57
C ASP A 37 -1.10 -9.15 3.45
N ALA A 38 -1.54 -7.93 3.77
CA ALA A 38 -0.75 -6.98 4.54
C ALA A 38 -1.61 -6.02 5.37
N ILE A 39 -1.02 -5.58 6.47
CA ILE A 39 -1.55 -4.54 7.37
C ILE A 39 -0.61 -3.35 7.34
N GLY A 40 -1.15 -2.12 7.27
CA GLY A 40 -0.41 -0.88 7.36
C GLY A 40 -0.55 -0.20 8.71
N LEU A 41 0.58 0.11 9.36
CA LEU A 41 0.69 0.95 10.54
C LEU A 41 1.25 2.32 10.13
N VAL A 42 0.63 3.41 10.58
CA VAL A 42 1.00 4.77 10.15
C VAL A 42 1.80 5.46 11.24
N PHE A 43 3.05 5.79 10.94
CA PHE A 43 3.95 6.53 11.83
C PHE A 43 4.09 7.98 11.33
N TYR A 44 2.99 8.70 11.34
CA TYR A 44 2.93 10.11 10.93
C TYR A 44 1.97 10.88 11.85
N PRO A 45 2.50 11.74 12.75
CA PRO A 45 1.71 12.36 13.83
C PRO A 45 0.50 13.19 13.37
N LEU A 46 0.52 13.73 12.14
CA LEU A 46 -0.60 14.50 11.59
C LEU A 46 -1.72 13.61 11.02
N SER A 47 -1.50 12.30 10.91
CA SER A 47 -2.51 11.37 10.44
C SER A 47 -3.49 11.02 11.57
N PRO A 48 -4.80 10.99 11.29
CA PRO A 48 -5.78 10.47 12.26
C PRO A 48 -5.64 8.95 12.50
N ARG A 49 -4.77 8.28 11.73
CA ARG A 49 -4.45 6.85 11.84
C ARG A 49 -3.05 6.62 12.42
N ASN A 50 -2.44 7.68 12.97
CA ASN A 50 -1.14 7.56 13.59
C ASN A 50 -1.18 6.61 14.78
N VAL A 51 -0.13 5.80 14.92
CA VAL A 51 0.11 4.97 16.10
C VAL A 51 1.49 5.32 16.70
N SER A 52 1.57 5.35 18.00
CA SER A 52 2.85 5.40 18.71
C SER A 52 3.59 4.07 18.59
N ILE A 53 4.90 4.07 18.92
CA ILE A 53 5.71 2.85 18.91
C ILE A 53 5.11 1.81 19.87
N ALA A 54 4.68 2.23 21.07
CA ALA A 54 4.09 1.33 22.07
C ALA A 54 2.75 0.72 21.60
N GLU A 55 1.89 1.52 20.95
CA GLU A 55 0.65 0.99 20.36
C GLU A 55 0.95 0.01 19.23
N ALA A 56 1.88 0.34 18.35
CA ALA A 56 2.29 -0.53 17.26
C ALA A 56 2.91 -1.84 17.76
N GLU A 57 3.76 -1.81 18.79
CA GLU A 57 4.32 -2.98 19.45
C GLU A 57 3.23 -3.91 19.98
N ASN A 58 2.19 -3.36 20.63
CA ASN A 58 1.06 -4.15 21.07
C ASN A 58 0.25 -4.73 19.90
N LEU A 59 0.01 -3.93 18.85
CA LEU A 59 -0.76 -4.38 17.68
C LEU A 59 -0.08 -5.54 16.95
N VAL A 60 1.23 -5.48 16.73
CA VAL A 60 1.94 -6.50 15.93
C VAL A 60 1.95 -7.88 16.58
N GLN A 61 1.79 -7.96 17.90
CA GLN A 61 1.68 -9.25 18.63
C GLN A 61 0.43 -10.04 18.23
N HIS A 62 -0.57 -9.38 17.65
CA HIS A 62 -1.83 -9.99 17.23
C HIS A 62 -1.87 -10.30 15.72
N ILE A 63 -0.78 -10.02 14.99
CA ILE A 63 -0.69 -10.27 13.54
C ILE A 63 -0.05 -11.64 13.34
N PRO A 64 -0.75 -12.60 12.72
CA PRO A 64 -0.21 -13.94 12.50
C PRO A 64 0.88 -13.93 11.41
N ALA A 65 1.69 -15.00 11.40
CA ALA A 65 2.61 -15.26 10.30
C ALA A 65 1.89 -15.26 8.94
N TYR A 66 2.61 -14.87 7.87
CA TYR A 66 2.12 -14.72 6.49
C TYR A 66 1.22 -13.50 6.23
N VAL A 67 0.98 -12.64 7.23
CA VAL A 67 0.43 -11.29 7.03
C VAL A 67 1.55 -10.28 7.21
N GLN A 68 1.88 -9.52 6.16
CA GLN A 68 2.99 -8.58 6.21
C GLN A 68 2.63 -7.32 6.99
N VAL A 69 3.58 -6.83 7.78
CA VAL A 69 3.46 -5.56 8.52
C VAL A 69 4.19 -4.46 7.78
N VAL A 70 3.45 -3.48 7.28
CA VAL A 70 3.97 -2.34 6.54
C VAL A 70 3.96 -1.10 7.42
N GLY A 71 5.14 -0.50 7.65
CA GLY A 71 5.24 0.81 8.30
C GLY A 71 5.17 1.94 7.28
N LEU A 72 4.20 2.83 7.41
CA LEU A 72 4.07 4.03 6.58
C LEU A 72 4.73 5.21 7.27
N PHE A 73 5.63 5.89 6.55
CA PHE A 73 6.39 7.03 7.00
C PHE A 73 6.25 8.21 6.03
N VAL A 74 6.26 9.42 6.55
CA VAL A 74 6.22 10.67 5.79
C VAL A 74 7.38 11.55 6.22
N ASN A 75 8.39 11.67 5.35
CA ASN A 75 9.60 12.48 5.56
C ASN A 75 10.35 12.14 6.88
N ALA A 76 10.27 10.89 7.33
CA ALA A 76 10.94 10.43 8.54
C ALA A 76 12.44 10.21 8.29
N SER A 77 13.26 10.47 9.31
CA SER A 77 14.68 10.19 9.27
C SER A 77 14.97 8.68 9.42
N ALA A 78 16.17 8.26 9.04
CA ALA A 78 16.60 6.89 9.28
C ALA A 78 16.62 6.53 10.77
N ASP A 79 16.96 7.48 11.64
CA ASP A 79 17.00 7.28 13.08
C ASP A 79 15.60 7.12 13.67
N ASP A 80 14.60 7.89 13.19
CA ASP A 80 13.19 7.72 13.59
C ASP A 80 12.68 6.33 13.20
N ILE A 81 12.96 5.90 11.96
CA ILE A 81 12.57 4.56 11.48
C ILE A 81 13.30 3.46 12.26
N ALA A 82 14.59 3.65 12.54
CA ALA A 82 15.36 2.71 13.34
C ALA A 82 14.81 2.59 14.78
N ALA A 83 14.35 3.69 15.37
CA ALA A 83 13.71 3.69 16.68
C ALA A 83 12.42 2.84 16.68
N VAL A 84 11.59 2.95 15.65
CA VAL A 84 10.41 2.09 15.44
C VAL A 84 10.82 0.63 15.33
N LEU A 85 11.79 0.32 14.46
CA LEU A 85 12.22 -1.04 14.17
C LEU A 85 12.86 -1.79 15.36
N LYS A 86 13.30 -1.08 16.38
CA LYS A 86 13.80 -1.69 17.63
C LYS A 86 12.71 -2.42 18.42
N GLN A 87 11.45 -2.01 18.30
CA GLN A 87 10.33 -2.55 19.06
C GLN A 87 9.25 -3.18 18.15
N VAL A 88 9.13 -2.68 16.91
CA VAL A 88 8.07 -3.10 15.98
C VAL A 88 8.71 -3.84 14.79
N PRO A 89 8.45 -5.15 14.62
CA PRO A 89 9.00 -5.95 13.53
C PRO A 89 8.29 -5.66 12.20
N LEU A 90 8.61 -4.53 11.57
CA LEU A 90 8.09 -4.20 10.25
C LEU A 90 8.78 -5.04 9.16
N ASP A 91 8.01 -5.56 8.20
CA ASP A 91 8.51 -6.29 7.04
C ASP A 91 8.93 -5.38 5.90
N ILE A 92 8.19 -4.28 5.69
CA ILE A 92 8.34 -3.37 4.55
C ILE A 92 8.13 -1.93 5.03
N LEU A 93 8.93 -1.01 4.44
CA LEU A 93 8.73 0.43 4.61
C LEU A 93 7.93 0.99 3.44
N GLN A 94 6.92 1.79 3.74
CA GLN A 94 6.19 2.61 2.77
C GLN A 94 6.57 4.09 2.97
N PHE A 95 7.31 4.66 2.01
CA PHE A 95 7.58 6.10 1.99
C PHE A 95 6.43 6.84 1.31
N HIS A 96 5.78 7.76 2.03
CA HIS A 96 4.56 8.44 1.57
C HIS A 96 4.67 9.98 1.63
N GLY A 97 5.86 10.52 1.86
CA GLY A 97 6.17 11.94 1.84
C GLY A 97 6.81 12.39 0.53
N ASP A 98 7.71 13.38 0.63
CA ASP A 98 8.44 13.95 -0.49
C ASP A 98 9.86 13.36 -0.61
N GLU A 99 10.11 12.20 0.02
CA GLU A 99 11.42 11.53 0.00
C GLU A 99 11.84 11.25 -1.44
N THR A 100 13.03 11.73 -1.82
CA THR A 100 13.62 11.46 -3.13
C THR A 100 14.04 9.98 -3.27
N PRO A 101 14.24 9.47 -4.51
CA PRO A 101 14.72 8.11 -4.73
C PRO A 101 16.00 7.78 -3.94
N LEU A 102 16.96 8.70 -3.91
CA LEU A 102 18.22 8.53 -3.18
C LEU A 102 18.00 8.47 -1.65
N GLN A 103 17.15 9.33 -1.10
CA GLN A 103 16.82 9.31 0.33
C GLN A 103 16.16 7.99 0.72
N CYS A 104 15.15 7.53 -0.04
CA CYS A 104 14.51 6.23 0.20
C CYS A 104 15.53 5.09 0.21
N GLN A 105 16.44 5.07 -0.78
CA GLN A 105 17.49 4.06 -0.89
C GLN A 105 18.41 4.08 0.32
N GLN A 106 18.94 5.25 0.69
CA GLN A 106 19.89 5.41 1.80
C GLN A 106 19.26 5.00 3.13
N ILE A 107 18.05 5.46 3.41
CA ILE A 107 17.31 5.09 4.63
C ILE A 107 17.08 3.59 4.68
N ALA A 108 16.56 3.01 3.59
CA ALA A 108 16.25 1.58 3.54
C ALA A 108 17.50 0.69 3.69
N GLN A 109 18.64 1.10 3.12
CA GLN A 109 19.93 0.43 3.29
C GLN A 109 20.42 0.52 4.74
N GLN A 110 20.33 1.69 5.37
CA GLN A 110 20.76 1.89 6.76
C GLN A 110 19.97 1.03 7.74
N VAL A 111 18.66 0.89 7.54
CA VAL A 111 17.79 0.12 8.44
C VAL A 111 17.59 -1.34 8.01
N GLY A 112 18.12 -1.75 6.85
CA GLY A 112 18.09 -3.13 6.37
C GLY A 112 16.67 -3.64 6.05
N ARG A 113 15.83 -2.81 5.41
CA ARG A 113 14.44 -3.19 5.09
C ARG A 113 14.12 -2.99 3.61
N ARG A 114 13.24 -3.85 3.07
CA ARG A 114 12.61 -3.61 1.75
C ARG A 114 11.68 -2.41 1.85
N TRP A 115 11.49 -1.74 0.74
CA TRP A 115 10.67 -0.54 0.70
C TRP A 115 9.94 -0.36 -0.62
N TYR A 116 8.92 0.46 -0.59
CA TYR A 116 8.25 1.00 -1.76
C TYR A 116 7.88 2.46 -1.55
N LYS A 117 7.69 3.19 -2.66
CA LYS A 117 7.26 4.59 -2.66
C LYS A 117 5.80 4.70 -3.02
N ALA A 118 5.06 5.51 -2.28
CA ALA A 118 3.76 6.01 -2.68
C ALA A 118 3.94 7.31 -3.47
N ILE A 119 3.38 7.35 -4.67
CA ILE A 119 3.40 8.50 -5.58
C ILE A 119 1.96 8.99 -5.74
N GLN A 120 1.72 10.27 -5.42
CA GLN A 120 0.47 10.94 -5.74
C GLN A 120 0.43 11.25 -7.24
N VAL A 121 -0.57 10.71 -7.94
CA VAL A 121 -0.73 10.92 -9.39
C VAL A 121 -1.37 12.28 -9.64
N LYS A 122 -0.55 13.31 -9.84
CA LYS A 122 -0.98 14.68 -10.18
C LYS A 122 -1.03 14.85 -11.70
N PRO A 123 -1.87 15.78 -12.24
CA PRO A 123 -2.03 15.97 -13.69
C PRO A 123 -0.76 16.30 -14.47
N ASP A 124 0.17 17.01 -13.83
CA ASP A 124 1.44 17.49 -14.40
C ASP A 124 2.63 16.56 -14.12
N LEU A 125 2.41 15.44 -13.42
CA LEU A 125 3.46 14.48 -13.11
C LEU A 125 3.69 13.49 -14.27
N ASN A 126 4.93 13.39 -14.75
CA ASN A 126 5.32 12.24 -15.57
C ASN A 126 5.46 11.00 -14.69
N VAL A 127 4.36 10.26 -14.55
CA VAL A 127 4.26 9.08 -13.67
C VAL A 127 5.27 8.00 -14.06
N LEU A 128 5.51 7.79 -15.36
CA LEU A 128 6.43 6.75 -15.85
C LEU A 128 7.89 7.05 -15.45
N ASP A 129 8.33 8.29 -15.57
CA ASP A 129 9.69 8.67 -15.18
C ASP A 129 9.85 8.64 -13.67
N ALA A 130 8.83 9.05 -12.92
CA ALA A 130 8.82 8.92 -11.47
C ALA A 130 8.94 7.45 -11.03
N ILE A 131 8.15 6.54 -11.58
CA ILE A 131 8.25 5.10 -11.29
C ILE A 131 9.67 4.57 -11.56
N LYS A 132 10.20 4.87 -12.75
CA LYS A 132 11.54 4.40 -13.15
C LYS A 132 12.64 4.88 -12.20
N SER A 133 12.58 6.12 -11.72
CA SER A 133 13.58 6.67 -10.81
C SER A 133 13.60 5.94 -9.45
N TYR A 134 12.43 5.62 -8.89
CA TYR A 134 12.35 4.82 -7.66
C TYR A 134 12.72 3.35 -7.88
N GLN A 135 12.37 2.77 -9.04
CA GLN A 135 12.80 1.42 -9.42
C GLN A 135 14.32 1.32 -9.51
N GLN A 136 14.98 2.29 -10.14
CA GLN A 136 16.44 2.35 -10.24
C GLN A 136 17.11 2.52 -8.88
N ALA A 137 16.48 3.21 -7.95
CA ALA A 137 16.93 3.34 -6.56
C ALA A 137 16.69 2.08 -5.71
N GLY A 138 16.06 1.05 -6.26
CA GLY A 138 15.88 -0.24 -5.57
C GLY A 138 14.52 -0.42 -4.88
N ALA A 139 13.51 0.38 -5.22
CA ALA A 139 12.15 0.13 -4.75
C ALA A 139 11.68 -1.26 -5.17
N SER A 140 11.07 -2.01 -4.25
CA SER A 140 10.51 -3.34 -4.52
C SER A 140 9.12 -3.29 -5.15
N ALA A 141 8.46 -2.14 -5.07
CA ALA A 141 7.19 -1.81 -5.70
C ALA A 141 7.02 -0.29 -5.75
N VAL A 142 6.01 0.18 -6.49
CA VAL A 142 5.54 1.58 -6.42
C VAL A 142 4.03 1.56 -6.22
N LEU A 143 3.57 2.37 -5.27
CA LEU A 143 2.15 2.61 -5.03
C LEU A 143 1.74 3.90 -5.76
N LEU A 144 0.72 3.79 -6.59
CA LEU A 144 0.09 4.92 -7.25
C LEU A 144 -1.17 5.29 -6.48
N ASP A 145 -1.11 6.42 -5.79
CA ASP A 145 -2.24 6.98 -5.07
C ASP A 145 -3.02 7.91 -6.01
N ALA A 146 -4.21 7.49 -6.36
CA ALA A 146 -5.13 8.26 -7.17
C ALA A 146 -5.61 9.47 -6.37
N TRP A 147 -4.82 10.54 -6.36
CA TRP A 147 -5.16 11.79 -5.68
C TRP A 147 -6.32 12.50 -6.34
N HIS A 148 -7.27 12.97 -5.52
CA HIS A 148 -8.31 13.89 -5.96
C HIS A 148 -8.40 15.08 -4.98
N PRO A 149 -8.16 16.33 -5.46
CA PRO A 149 -8.19 17.52 -4.59
C PRO A 149 -9.57 17.80 -3.98
N GLU A 150 -10.64 17.29 -4.56
CA GLU A 150 -12.03 17.67 -4.24
C GLU A 150 -12.92 16.54 -3.74
N LEU A 151 -12.42 15.34 -3.44
CA LEU A 151 -13.24 14.26 -2.89
C LEU A 151 -13.51 14.42 -1.40
N LYS A 152 -14.10 15.54 -1.03
CA LYS A 152 -15.09 15.63 0.05
C LYS A 152 -16.45 15.26 -0.55
N GLY A 153 -16.65 13.96 -0.82
CA GLY A 153 -17.97 13.41 -1.16
C GLY A 153 -18.35 13.45 -2.66
N GLY A 154 -18.38 12.30 -3.29
CA GLY A 154 -19.44 11.95 -4.22
C GLY A 154 -19.37 12.35 -5.70
N THR A 155 -18.29 12.91 -6.21
CA THR A 155 -18.23 13.33 -7.62
C THR A 155 -17.34 12.46 -8.50
N GLY A 156 -17.47 11.16 -8.50
CA GLY A 156 -17.16 10.23 -9.61
C GLY A 156 -15.89 10.36 -10.47
N HIS A 157 -15.02 11.30 -10.25
CA HIS A 157 -13.77 11.44 -10.99
C HIS A 157 -12.63 10.76 -10.22
N SER A 158 -12.62 9.43 -10.28
CA SER A 158 -11.46 8.62 -9.93
C SER A 158 -10.33 8.81 -10.95
N PHE A 159 -9.07 8.60 -10.56
CA PHE A 159 -7.98 8.34 -11.48
C PHE A 159 -8.47 7.44 -12.61
N ASP A 160 -8.23 7.84 -13.86
CA ASP A 160 -8.58 7.04 -15.03
C ASP A 160 -7.77 5.73 -15.02
N TRP A 161 -8.35 4.68 -14.48
CA TRP A 161 -7.72 3.37 -14.35
C TRP A 161 -7.28 2.78 -15.69
N SER A 162 -7.85 3.23 -16.83
CA SER A 162 -7.43 2.80 -18.16
C SER A 162 -5.99 3.24 -18.48
N LYS A 163 -5.49 4.27 -17.77
CA LYS A 163 -4.12 4.79 -17.89
C LYS A 163 -3.15 4.19 -16.87
N PHE A 164 -3.58 3.19 -16.10
CA PHE A 164 -2.69 2.53 -15.15
C PHE A 164 -1.53 1.86 -15.89
N PRO A 165 -0.25 2.16 -15.54
CA PRO A 165 0.90 1.68 -16.28
C PRO A 165 1.06 0.15 -16.19
N LYS A 166 1.61 -0.46 -17.24
CA LYS A 166 2.06 -1.86 -17.24
C LYS A 166 3.58 -1.87 -17.34
N LEU A 167 4.25 -2.25 -16.26
CA LEU A 167 5.71 -2.19 -16.12
C LEU A 167 6.23 -3.45 -15.41
N ASP A 168 7.54 -3.70 -15.54
CA ASP A 168 8.22 -4.85 -14.90
C ASP A 168 8.47 -4.68 -13.39
N ILE A 169 7.94 -3.64 -12.77
CA ILE A 169 7.93 -3.45 -11.33
C ILE A 169 6.51 -3.66 -10.80
N PRO A 170 6.34 -4.32 -9.65
CA PRO A 170 5.04 -4.43 -9.00
C PRO A 170 4.41 -3.06 -8.75
N LEU A 171 3.19 -2.85 -9.28
CA LEU A 171 2.44 -1.61 -9.05
C LEU A 171 1.27 -1.88 -8.10
N ILE A 172 1.12 -1.01 -7.11
CA ILE A 172 0.06 -1.04 -6.12
C ILE A 172 -0.91 0.10 -6.43
N LEU A 173 -2.19 -0.21 -6.58
CA LEU A 173 -3.23 0.80 -6.78
C LEU A 173 -3.78 1.24 -5.43
N ALA A 174 -3.86 2.54 -5.20
CA ALA A 174 -4.48 3.16 -4.03
C ALA A 174 -5.31 4.38 -4.43
N GLY A 175 -5.94 5.01 -3.44
CA GLY A 175 -6.75 6.23 -3.64
C GLY A 175 -8.21 5.94 -3.99
N GLY A 176 -9.13 6.31 -3.10
CA GLY A 176 -10.56 6.23 -3.32
C GLY A 176 -11.15 4.82 -3.46
N LEU A 177 -10.38 3.76 -3.23
CA LEU A 177 -10.86 2.38 -3.29
C LEU A 177 -11.84 2.09 -2.16
N ASN A 178 -12.88 1.30 -2.47
CA ASN A 178 -13.91 0.89 -1.53
C ASN A 178 -14.63 -0.37 -2.05
N PRO A 179 -15.54 -1.00 -1.29
CA PRO A 179 -16.22 -2.22 -1.71
C PRO A 179 -17.02 -2.11 -3.03
N ALA A 180 -17.50 -0.90 -3.37
CA ALA A 180 -18.33 -0.72 -4.56
C ALA A 180 -17.51 -0.63 -5.86
N ASN A 181 -16.23 -0.25 -5.79
CA ASN A 181 -15.42 -0.01 -7.00
C ASN A 181 -14.21 -0.95 -7.16
N ILE A 182 -13.86 -1.72 -6.13
CA ILE A 182 -12.62 -2.51 -6.12
C ILE A 182 -12.58 -3.58 -7.21
N GLU A 183 -13.70 -4.22 -7.52
CA GLU A 183 -13.77 -5.26 -8.55
C GLU A 183 -13.43 -4.67 -9.92
N ASP A 184 -14.07 -3.57 -10.31
CA ASP A 184 -13.82 -2.89 -11.58
C ASP A 184 -12.39 -2.30 -11.66
N ALA A 185 -11.91 -1.75 -10.53
CA ALA A 185 -10.55 -1.24 -10.42
C ALA A 185 -9.51 -2.32 -10.76
N ILE A 186 -9.66 -3.51 -10.19
CA ILE A 186 -8.77 -4.64 -10.42
C ILE A 186 -8.87 -5.14 -11.87
N GLN A 187 -10.07 -5.27 -12.42
CA GLN A 187 -10.27 -5.74 -13.79
C GLN A 187 -9.63 -4.80 -14.81
N THR A 188 -9.75 -3.49 -14.58
CA THR A 188 -9.22 -2.47 -15.48
C THR A 188 -7.69 -2.35 -15.38
N THR A 189 -7.16 -2.31 -14.14
CA THR A 189 -5.73 -2.03 -13.93
C THR A 189 -4.87 -3.27 -13.97
N GLN A 190 -5.42 -4.43 -13.58
CA GLN A 190 -4.63 -5.65 -13.34
C GLN A 190 -3.47 -5.41 -12.37
N ALA A 191 -3.67 -4.54 -11.37
CA ALA A 191 -2.66 -4.17 -10.42
C ALA A 191 -2.12 -5.37 -9.65
N TYR A 192 -0.82 -5.38 -9.37
CA TYR A 192 -0.16 -6.41 -8.55
C TYR A 192 -0.76 -6.49 -7.14
N ALA A 193 -1.07 -5.34 -6.58
CA ALA A 193 -1.74 -5.22 -5.29
C ALA A 193 -2.66 -3.99 -5.25
N VAL A 194 -3.56 -3.97 -4.29
CA VAL A 194 -4.40 -2.83 -3.94
C VAL A 194 -4.20 -2.44 -2.49
N ASP A 195 -4.32 -1.16 -2.19
CA ASP A 195 -4.19 -0.61 -0.84
C ASP A 195 -5.41 0.26 -0.51
N VAL A 196 -6.10 -0.06 0.58
CA VAL A 196 -7.27 0.68 1.03
C VAL A 196 -7.10 1.14 2.47
N SER A 197 -7.60 2.35 2.76
CA SER A 197 -7.64 2.87 4.12
C SER A 197 -9.05 3.38 4.46
N GLY A 198 -9.42 4.59 4.06
CA GLY A 198 -10.69 5.20 4.39
C GLY A 198 -11.92 4.51 3.81
N GLY A 199 -11.78 3.81 2.67
CA GLY A 199 -12.90 3.14 2.00
C GLY A 199 -13.46 1.92 2.74
N VAL A 200 -12.82 1.49 3.84
CA VAL A 200 -13.28 0.42 4.73
C VAL A 200 -13.36 0.89 6.18
N GLU A 201 -13.61 2.18 6.40
CA GLU A 201 -13.76 2.79 7.71
C GLU A 201 -15.22 3.21 7.99
N SER A 202 -15.66 3.01 9.24
CA SER A 202 -16.89 3.60 9.77
C SER A 202 -16.66 5.02 10.30
N ALA A 203 -15.46 5.31 10.78
CA ALA A 203 -14.95 6.63 11.16
C ALA A 203 -13.44 6.68 10.96
N LYS A 204 -12.84 7.89 10.92
CA LYS A 204 -11.38 8.05 10.72
C LYS A 204 -10.58 7.22 11.73
N GLY A 205 -9.78 6.27 11.23
CA GLY A 205 -8.96 5.35 12.03
C GLY A 205 -9.74 4.19 12.65
N ILE A 206 -11.03 4.04 12.37
CA ILE A 206 -11.88 2.95 12.86
C ILE A 206 -12.36 2.13 11.66
N LYS A 207 -11.84 0.91 11.51
CA LYS A 207 -12.26 0.02 10.42
C LYS A 207 -13.64 -0.58 10.71
N ASP A 208 -14.36 -0.87 9.64
CA ASP A 208 -15.63 -1.59 9.67
C ASP A 208 -15.43 -3.01 9.14
N GLN A 209 -15.81 -4.01 9.92
CA GLN A 209 -15.63 -5.41 9.57
C GLN A 209 -16.37 -5.77 8.27
N GLN A 210 -17.63 -5.33 8.11
CA GLN A 210 -18.42 -5.67 6.92
C GLN A 210 -17.86 -5.01 5.67
N LEU A 211 -17.37 -3.77 5.77
CA LEU A 211 -16.71 -3.09 4.65
C LEU A 211 -15.41 -3.80 4.26
N ILE A 212 -14.61 -4.28 5.23
CA ILE A 212 -13.40 -5.08 4.94
C ILE A 212 -13.78 -6.37 4.22
N GLU A 213 -14.76 -7.12 4.73
CA GLU A 213 -15.22 -8.37 4.12
C GLU A 213 -15.71 -8.17 2.69
N HIS A 214 -16.57 -7.18 2.46
CA HIS A 214 -17.08 -6.86 1.13
C HIS A 214 -15.97 -6.39 0.17
N PHE A 215 -15.00 -5.61 0.67
CA PHE A 215 -13.84 -5.20 -0.11
C PHE A 215 -13.01 -6.42 -0.54
N MET A 216 -12.68 -7.30 0.37
CA MET A 216 -11.89 -8.51 0.09
C MET A 216 -12.62 -9.49 -0.85
N GLN A 217 -13.95 -9.62 -0.74
CA GLN A 217 -14.76 -10.35 -1.71
C GLN A 217 -14.68 -9.72 -3.10
N GLY A 218 -14.71 -8.40 -3.21
CA GLY A 218 -14.51 -7.68 -4.46
C GLY A 218 -13.11 -7.92 -5.05
N VAL A 219 -12.06 -7.95 -4.21
CA VAL A 219 -10.69 -8.31 -4.63
C VAL A 219 -10.65 -9.72 -5.21
N GLN A 220 -11.31 -10.69 -4.57
CA GLN A 220 -11.36 -12.06 -5.06
C GLN A 220 -12.09 -12.17 -6.41
N ARG A 221 -13.27 -11.52 -6.57
CA ARG A 221 -14.01 -11.52 -7.83
C ARG A 221 -13.24 -10.85 -8.96
N GLY A 222 -12.62 -9.69 -8.70
CA GLY A 222 -11.78 -8.99 -9.68
C GLY A 222 -10.61 -9.85 -10.15
N SER A 223 -9.95 -10.54 -9.22
CA SER A 223 -8.81 -11.44 -9.53
C SER A 223 -9.23 -12.71 -10.28
N ALA A 224 -10.42 -13.25 -10.05
CA ALA A 224 -10.86 -14.50 -10.66
C ALA A 224 -10.99 -14.39 -12.19
N LYS A 225 -11.32 -13.21 -12.71
CA LYS A 225 -11.47 -12.94 -14.14
C LYS A 225 -10.14 -12.94 -14.91
N TYR A 226 -8.98 -12.85 -14.25
CA TYR A 226 -7.67 -13.05 -14.91
C TYR A 226 -7.44 -14.45 -15.44
N LYS A 227 -8.15 -15.46 -14.87
CA LYS A 227 -8.01 -16.87 -15.27
C LYS A 227 -8.81 -17.21 -16.52
N SER A 228 -9.65 -16.31 -17.00
CA SER A 228 -10.59 -16.54 -18.10
C SER A 228 -10.16 -15.89 -19.41
N GLN A 229 -9.01 -15.22 -19.45
CA GLN A 229 -8.40 -14.62 -20.64
C GLN A 229 -7.02 -15.28 -20.91
#